data_35d7b4ce0c2a4f11fc6a6b8ef02beea2
#
_entry.id   35d7b4ce0c2a4f11fc6a6b8ef02beea2
#
_cell.length_a   1.000
_cell.length_b   1.000
_cell.length_c   1.000
_cell.angle_alpha   90.00
_cell.angle_beta   90.00
_cell.angle_gamma   90.00
#
_symmetry.space_group_name_H-M   'P 1'
#
loop_
_entity.id
_entity.type
_entity.pdbx_description
1 polymer ?
#
loop_
_entity_poly.entity_id
_entity_poly.type
_entity_poly.pdbx_seq_one_letter_code
_entity_poly.pdbx_strand_id
1 'polypeptide(L)'
;MALVAGVDFGTLSVRVTLLDSERGRLGTAASEYPLNRRREDPDFATQSHNEQMNALVRATRQVLADAKVDGNDVVAIALDTTGSSVIPVDANLQPLDDYYLW
;
A
#
# COMPACT_ATOMS: atom_id res chain seq x y z
N MET A 1 7.94 24.58 -4.35
CA MET A 1 8.16 23.12 -4.50
C MET A 1 7.14 22.40 -3.65
N ALA A 2 6.33 21.54 -4.25
CA ALA A 2 5.40 20.69 -3.52
C ALA A 2 5.77 19.22 -3.74
N LEU A 3 5.93 18.49 -2.64
CA LEU A 3 6.25 17.08 -2.64
C LEU A 3 4.99 16.29 -2.31
N VAL A 4 4.62 15.36 -3.20
CA VAL A 4 3.42 14.55 -3.04
C VAL A 4 3.75 13.07 -3.22
N ALA A 5 2.93 12.20 -2.63
CA ALA A 5 3.07 10.76 -2.76
C ALA A 5 1.84 10.16 -3.44
N GLY A 6 2.07 9.32 -4.45
CA GLY A 6 1.05 8.46 -5.03
C GLY A 6 1.20 7.06 -4.48
N VAL A 7 0.12 6.47 -3.97
CA VAL A 7 0.11 5.13 -3.38
C VAL A 7 -0.86 4.26 -4.16
N ASP A 8 -0.35 3.16 -4.71
CA ASP A 8 -1.13 2.21 -5.49
C ASP A 8 -1.09 0.84 -4.82
N PHE A 9 -2.23 0.44 -4.25
CA PHE A 9 -2.42 -0.90 -3.69
C PHE A 9 -2.89 -1.85 -4.80
N GLY A 10 -1.94 -2.63 -5.32
CA GLY A 10 -2.26 -3.69 -6.28
C GLY A 10 -2.66 -4.99 -5.59
N THR A 11 -2.81 -6.05 -6.37
CA THR A 11 -3.21 -7.36 -5.85
C THR A 11 -2.14 -7.99 -4.95
N LEU A 12 -0.87 -7.85 -5.29
CA LEU A 12 0.24 -8.53 -4.60
C LEU A 12 1.27 -7.58 -3.99
N SER A 13 1.12 -6.28 -4.21
CA SER A 13 2.09 -5.31 -3.71
C SER A 13 1.48 -3.92 -3.67
N VAL A 14 2.09 -3.06 -2.86
CA VAL A 14 1.82 -1.63 -2.86
C VAL A 14 3.04 -0.90 -3.44
N ARG A 15 2.77 0.11 -4.25
CA ARG A 15 3.81 0.98 -4.83
C ARG A 15 3.61 2.40 -4.33
N VAL A 16 4.71 3.01 -3.90
CA VAL A 16 4.72 4.42 -3.47
C VAL A 16 5.65 5.19 -4.41
N THR A 17 5.12 6.25 -5.02
CA THR A 17 5.86 7.12 -5.93
C THR A 17 5.88 8.52 -5.35
N LEU A 18 7.07 9.12 -5.28
CA LEU A 18 7.25 10.51 -4.87
C LEU A 18 7.37 11.40 -6.10
N LEU A 19 6.63 12.49 -6.08
CA LEU A 19 6.61 13.50 -7.13
C LEU A 19 6.84 14.88 -6.54
N ASP A 20 7.64 15.66 -7.23
CA ASP A 20 7.89 17.07 -6.95
C ASP A 20 7.23 17.89 -8.04
N SER A 21 6.47 18.93 -7.67
CA SER A 21 5.74 19.75 -8.64
C SER A 21 6.63 20.42 -9.68
N GLU A 22 7.92 20.59 -9.39
CA GLU A 22 8.89 21.22 -10.31
C GLU A 22 9.81 20.19 -10.97
N ARG A 23 10.29 19.19 -10.23
CA ARG A 23 11.28 18.22 -10.70
C ARG A 23 10.68 16.93 -11.26
N GLY A 24 9.37 16.72 -11.09
CA GLY A 24 8.71 15.50 -11.52
C GLY A 24 8.92 14.33 -10.56
N ARG A 25 8.98 13.12 -11.10
CA ARG A 25 9.11 11.91 -10.28
C ARG A 25 10.51 11.83 -9.67
N LEU A 26 10.55 11.76 -8.33
CA LEU A 26 11.80 11.64 -7.59
C LEU A 26 12.20 10.19 -7.34
N GLY A 27 11.24 9.28 -7.22
CA GLY A 27 11.51 7.88 -6.99
C GLY A 27 10.25 7.08 -6.83
N THR A 28 10.41 5.75 -6.83
CA THR A 28 9.33 4.81 -6.59
C THR A 28 9.88 3.60 -5.87
N ALA A 29 9.07 3.01 -4.98
CA ALA A 29 9.39 1.77 -4.31
C ALA A 29 8.13 0.93 -4.15
N ALA A 30 8.29 -0.39 -4.16
CA ALA A 30 7.18 -1.31 -3.96
C ALA A 30 7.52 -2.32 -2.87
N SER A 31 6.50 -2.79 -2.17
CA SER A 31 6.64 -3.85 -1.19
C SER A 31 5.51 -4.85 -1.37
N GLU A 32 5.85 -6.12 -1.36
CA GLU A 32 4.89 -7.19 -1.51
C GLU A 32 4.18 -7.48 -0.19
N TYR A 33 2.96 -8.03 -0.30
CA TYR A 33 2.24 -8.58 0.83
C TYR A 33 1.70 -9.97 0.47
N PRO A 34 1.59 -10.87 1.46
CA PRO A 34 1.27 -12.27 1.19
C PRO A 34 -0.16 -12.44 0.69
N LEU A 35 -0.32 -13.39 -0.21
CA LEU A 35 -1.60 -13.93 -0.62
C LEU A 35 -1.73 -15.31 0.02
N ASN A 36 -2.70 -15.46 0.91
CA ASN A 36 -2.91 -16.71 1.63
C ASN A 36 -3.75 -17.66 0.78
N ARG A 37 -3.23 -18.85 0.53
CA ARG A 37 -3.90 -19.88 -0.24
C ARG A 37 -3.96 -21.17 0.56
N ARG A 38 -4.94 -22.01 0.23
CA ARG A 38 -5.04 -23.37 0.77
C ARG A 38 -4.88 -24.39 -0.35
N ARG A 39 -4.06 -25.40 -0.08
CA ARG A 39 -3.81 -26.48 -1.06
C ARG A 39 -5.08 -27.28 -1.38
N GLU A 40 -5.94 -27.44 -0.38
CA GLU A 40 -7.18 -28.23 -0.46
C GLU A 40 -8.31 -27.46 -1.16
N ASP A 41 -8.21 -26.16 -1.25
CA ASP A 41 -9.23 -25.29 -1.84
C ASP A 41 -8.54 -24.28 -2.75
N PRO A 42 -8.49 -24.55 -4.07
CA PRO A 42 -7.82 -23.65 -5.00
C PRO A 42 -8.51 -22.28 -5.13
N ASP A 43 -9.77 -22.17 -4.74
CA ASP A 43 -10.52 -20.92 -4.77
C ASP A 43 -10.29 -20.07 -3.51
N PHE A 44 -9.65 -20.64 -2.49
CA PHE A 44 -9.33 -19.89 -1.27
C PHE A 44 -8.16 -18.94 -1.55
N ALA A 45 -8.44 -17.65 -1.47
CA ALA A 45 -7.43 -16.60 -1.59
C ALA A 45 -7.82 -15.44 -0.69
N THR A 46 -7.03 -15.19 0.35
CA THR A 46 -7.27 -14.11 1.31
C THR A 46 -6.04 -13.25 1.49
N GLN A 47 -6.25 -12.04 1.97
CA GLN A 47 -5.17 -11.12 2.33
C GLN A 47 -5.48 -10.47 3.67
N SER A 48 -4.40 -10.07 4.37
CA SER A 48 -4.48 -9.35 5.62
C SER A 48 -4.32 -7.86 5.37
N HIS A 49 -5.27 -7.05 5.86
CA HIS A 49 -5.15 -5.60 5.80
C HIS A 49 -3.91 -5.10 6.56
N ASN A 50 -3.60 -5.72 7.70
CA ASN A 50 -2.42 -5.34 8.48
C ASN A 50 -1.12 -5.57 7.70
N GLU A 51 -1.02 -6.65 6.94
CA GLU A 51 0.13 -6.92 6.07
C GLU A 51 0.24 -5.89 4.95
N GLN A 52 -0.89 -5.43 4.41
CA GLN A 52 -0.90 -4.36 3.42
C GLN A 52 -0.39 -3.05 4.01
N MET A 53 -0.81 -2.70 5.22
CA MET A 53 -0.34 -1.50 5.91
C MET A 53 1.15 -1.58 6.26
N ASN A 54 1.63 -2.75 6.67
CA ASN A 54 3.06 -2.97 6.92
C ASN A 54 3.88 -2.80 5.64
N ALA A 55 3.38 -3.31 4.52
CA ALA A 55 4.03 -3.14 3.21
C ALA A 55 4.06 -1.67 2.79
N LEU A 56 2.99 -0.92 3.04
CA LEU A 56 2.94 0.52 2.79
C LEU A 56 4.05 1.24 3.57
N VAL A 57 4.23 0.91 4.84
CA VAL A 57 5.29 1.51 5.66
C VAL A 57 6.67 1.20 5.07
N ARG A 58 6.92 -0.06 4.69
CA ARG A 58 8.21 -0.44 4.09
C ARG A 58 8.49 0.31 2.78
N ALA A 59 7.51 0.34 1.88
CA ALA A 59 7.66 1.03 0.59
C ALA A 59 7.86 2.54 0.77
N THR A 60 7.11 3.15 1.70
CA THR A 60 7.24 4.57 1.99
C THR A 60 8.62 4.91 2.53
N ARG A 61 9.10 4.16 3.51
CA ARG A 61 10.44 4.37 4.06
C ARG A 61 11.52 4.19 3.00
N GLN A 62 11.37 3.19 2.14
CA GLN A 62 12.34 2.92 1.08
C GLN A 62 12.41 4.07 0.08
N VAL A 63 11.27 4.56 -0.41
CA VAL A 63 11.27 5.62 -1.42
C VAL A 63 11.77 6.95 -0.83
N LEU A 64 11.45 7.25 0.43
CA LEU A 64 11.97 8.45 1.09
C LEU A 64 13.50 8.39 1.22
N ALA A 65 14.03 7.23 1.61
CA ALA A 65 15.48 7.04 1.73
C ALA A 65 16.17 7.13 0.37
N ASP A 66 15.62 6.47 -0.66
CA ASP A 66 16.19 6.47 -2.00
C ASP A 66 16.20 7.86 -2.63
N ALA A 67 15.12 8.62 -2.43
CA ALA A 67 14.99 9.99 -2.94
C ALA A 67 15.71 11.01 -2.07
N LYS A 68 16.15 10.62 -0.87
CA LYS A 68 16.83 11.51 0.11
C LYS A 68 15.98 12.73 0.48
N VAL A 69 14.71 12.48 0.75
CA VAL A 69 13.75 13.52 1.17
C VAL A 69 13.17 13.18 2.53
N ASP A 70 12.72 14.21 3.25
CA ASP A 70 12.06 14.07 4.54
C ASP A 70 10.56 13.87 4.33
N GLY A 71 9.98 12.87 5.00
CA GLY A 71 8.55 12.62 4.95
C GLY A 71 7.70 13.81 5.42
N ASN A 72 8.26 14.66 6.30
CA ASN A 72 7.57 15.88 6.74
C ASN A 72 7.35 16.89 5.61
N ASP A 73 8.08 16.77 4.52
CA ASP A 73 7.94 17.64 3.36
C ASP A 73 6.84 17.17 2.40
N VAL A 74 6.29 16.00 2.60
CA VAL A 74 5.18 15.47 1.79
C VAL A 74 3.89 16.14 2.24
N VAL A 75 3.27 16.90 1.34
CA VAL A 75 2.09 17.71 1.66
C VAL A 75 0.77 17.06 1.29
N ALA A 76 0.80 16.00 0.45
CA ALA A 76 -0.42 15.31 0.03
C ALA A 76 -0.12 13.86 -0.37
N ILE A 77 -1.11 13.01 -0.18
CA ILE A 77 -1.08 11.62 -0.61
C ILE A 77 -2.34 11.34 -1.43
N ALA A 78 -2.16 10.71 -2.60
CA ALA A 78 -3.26 10.20 -3.41
C ALA A 78 -3.23 8.67 -3.36
N LEU A 79 -4.40 8.07 -3.20
CA LEU A 79 -4.54 6.62 -3.07
C LEU A 79 -5.27 6.03 -4.26
N ASP A 80 -4.78 4.90 -4.75
CA ASP A 80 -5.46 4.01 -5.67
C ASP A 80 -5.43 2.60 -5.09
N THR A 81 -6.51 1.85 -5.24
CA THR A 81 -6.63 0.52 -4.66
C THR A 81 -7.36 -0.42 -5.62
N THR A 82 -7.26 -1.73 -5.36
CA THR A 82 -8.10 -2.71 -6.03
C THR A 82 -9.57 -2.48 -5.64
N GLY A 83 -10.48 -2.63 -6.59
CA GLY A 83 -11.91 -2.55 -6.33
C GLY A 83 -12.48 -3.85 -5.76
N SER A 84 -13.70 -3.77 -5.26
CA SER A 84 -14.52 -4.93 -4.85
C SER A 84 -13.98 -5.75 -3.68
N SER A 85 -12.97 -5.28 -2.97
CA SER A 85 -12.50 -5.89 -1.72
C SER A 85 -13.31 -5.36 -0.55
N VAL A 86 -13.80 -6.25 0.31
CA VAL A 86 -14.61 -5.90 1.47
C VAL A 86 -13.91 -6.41 2.73
N ILE A 87 -13.61 -5.50 3.63
CA ILE A 87 -12.92 -5.82 4.89
C ILE A 87 -13.88 -5.51 6.03
N PRO A 88 -14.43 -6.53 6.72
CA PRO A 88 -15.26 -6.28 7.90
C PRO A 88 -14.40 -5.79 9.05
N VAL A 89 -14.88 -4.77 9.74
CA VAL A 89 -14.15 -4.13 10.84
C VAL A 89 -15.05 -4.00 12.07
N ASP A 90 -14.44 -3.81 13.23
CA ASP A 90 -15.15 -3.51 14.47
C ASP A 90 -15.42 -2.00 14.59
N ALA A 91 -15.99 -1.58 15.74
CA ALA A 91 -16.31 -0.18 16.00
C ALA A 91 -15.08 0.74 16.04
N ASN A 92 -13.89 0.18 16.24
CA ASN A 92 -12.62 0.91 16.24
C ASN A 92 -11.91 0.85 14.88
N LEU A 93 -12.60 0.39 13.84
CA LEU A 93 -12.07 0.23 12.48
C LEU A 93 -10.92 -0.78 12.40
N GLN A 94 -10.90 -1.75 13.31
CA GLN A 94 -9.92 -2.83 13.26
C GLN A 94 -10.47 -4.00 12.47
N PRO A 95 -9.68 -4.59 11.53
CA PRO A 95 -10.14 -5.75 10.77
C PRO A 95 -10.50 -6.93 11.68
N LEU A 96 -11.63 -7.57 11.42
CA LEU A 96 -12.06 -8.74 12.17
C LEU A 96 -11.34 -9.99 11.74
N ASP A 97 -10.95 -10.09 10.48
CA ASP A 97 -10.28 -11.24 9.91
C ASP A 97 -9.66 -10.85 8.56
N ASP A 98 -8.89 -11.74 7.98
CA ASP A 98 -8.44 -11.60 6.61
C ASP A 98 -9.63 -11.60 5.67
N TYR A 99 -9.54 -10.84 4.60
CA TYR A 99 -10.63 -10.73 3.64
C TYR A 99 -10.35 -11.57 2.40
N TYR A 100 -11.44 -12.03 1.77
CA TYR A 100 -11.35 -12.77 0.52
C TYR A 100 -11.13 -11.83 -0.65
N LEU A 101 -10.32 -12.26 -1.59
CA LEU A 101 -10.19 -11.59 -2.87
C LEU A 101 -11.41 -11.90 -3.75
N TRP A 102 -11.79 -10.90 -4.52
CA TRP A 102 -12.88 -11.04 -5.51
C TRP A 102 -12.51 -11.96 -6.66
#